data_ef85b72bc9b51c011701667c72bae9da
#
_entry.id   ef85b72bc9b51c011701667c72bae9da
#
_cell.length_a   1.000
_cell.length_b   1.000
_cell.length_c   1.000
_cell.angle_alpha   90.00
_cell.angle_beta   90.00
_cell.angle_gamma   90.00
#
_symmetry.space_group_name_H-M   'P 1'
#
loop_
_entity.id
_entity.type
_entity.pdbx_description
1 polymer ?
#
loop_
_entity_poly.entity_id
_entity_poly.type
_entity_poly.pdbx_seq_one_letter_code
_entity_poly.pdbx_strand_id
1 'polypeptide(L)'
;YFPWLKEIQATDDFDEIQAILASDRFKKLGDGSFRAVYQPVGDPDHVIKMVHEPDDYKMQMNEDDFNTAKRYPLIFPRAYAHADDFSWVVVDKATPINRMDDLEKVLDKSFPAEKEAILQWRREADINPADPFHILKTILGSFRYDRTKDAADDESKSAEIAQELGVLLSRVAGPAYQELSKAMHEFNIDKYEIGSGNIGHDSEGNFKIIDSSIFPPDYGEDDDY
;
A
#
# COMPACT_ATOMS: atom_id res chain seq x y z
N TYR A 1 6.99 6.77 21.48
CA TYR A 1 8.30 7.40 21.66
C TYR A 1 9.39 6.45 21.19
N PHE A 2 10.09 6.77 20.12
CA PHE A 2 11.14 5.95 19.53
C PHE A 2 12.52 6.49 19.94
N PRO A 3 13.30 5.78 20.79
CA PRO A 3 14.62 6.27 21.24
C PRO A 3 15.58 6.54 20.07
N TRP A 4 15.54 5.72 19.03
CA TRP A 4 16.37 5.83 17.82
C TRP A 4 16.02 7.04 16.95
N LEU A 5 14.79 7.57 17.04
CA LEU A 5 14.33 8.70 16.23
C LEU A 5 14.97 10.03 16.65
N LYS A 6 15.34 10.16 17.94
CA LYS A 6 16.00 11.40 18.43
C LYS A 6 17.24 11.78 17.64
N GLU A 7 17.98 10.80 17.23
CA GLU A 7 19.25 11.00 16.55
C GLU A 7 19.03 11.52 15.12
N ILE A 8 18.03 10.95 14.44
CA ILE A 8 17.61 11.42 13.11
C ILE A 8 17.03 12.84 13.19
N GLN A 9 16.27 13.13 14.24
CA GLN A 9 15.67 14.45 14.48
C GLN A 9 16.66 15.50 15.02
N ALA A 10 17.89 15.09 15.34
CA ALA A 10 18.90 16.02 15.87
C ALA A 10 19.62 16.80 14.77
N THR A 11 19.43 16.46 13.51
CA THR A 11 20.06 17.10 12.37
C THR A 11 19.05 17.24 11.21
N ASP A 12 19.22 18.33 10.44
CA ASP A 12 18.51 18.57 9.18
C ASP A 12 19.41 18.28 7.97
N ASP A 13 20.65 17.84 8.20
CA ASP A 13 21.60 17.52 7.15
C ASP A 13 21.28 16.15 6.56
N PHE A 14 20.93 16.14 5.28
CA PHE A 14 20.51 14.94 4.56
C PHE A 14 21.60 13.86 4.52
N ASP A 15 22.86 14.24 4.28
CA ASP A 15 24.00 13.32 4.21
C ASP A 15 24.31 12.72 5.59
N GLU A 16 24.15 13.51 6.65
CA GLU A 16 24.30 13.03 8.02
C GLU A 16 23.20 12.03 8.38
N ILE A 17 21.94 12.29 8.01
CA ILE A 17 20.83 11.35 8.20
C ILE A 17 21.10 10.04 7.44
N GLN A 18 21.55 10.11 6.19
CA GLN A 18 21.92 8.93 5.42
C GLN A 18 23.03 8.12 6.11
N ALA A 19 24.05 8.77 6.64
CA ALA A 19 25.13 8.12 7.37
C ALA A 19 24.64 7.44 8.67
N ILE A 20 23.71 8.07 9.40
CA ILE A 20 23.04 7.47 10.56
C ILE A 20 22.30 6.18 10.16
N LEU A 21 21.50 6.23 9.10
CA LEU A 21 20.70 5.10 8.61
C LEU A 21 21.56 3.99 7.99
N ALA A 22 22.75 4.31 7.48
CA ALA A 22 23.71 3.33 6.98
C ALA A 22 24.53 2.63 8.10
N SER A 23 24.39 3.05 9.36
CA SER A 23 25.08 2.43 10.50
C SER A 23 24.50 1.05 10.84
N ASP A 24 25.21 0.29 11.70
CA ASP A 24 24.78 -1.03 12.18
C ASP A 24 23.53 -1.02 13.09
N ARG A 25 23.05 0.17 13.46
CA ARG A 25 21.81 0.36 14.23
C ARG A 25 20.56 0.27 13.39
N PHE A 26 20.69 0.29 12.08
CA PHE A 26 19.59 0.17 11.13
C PHE A 26 19.88 -0.92 10.12
N LYS A 27 18.85 -1.69 9.79
CA LYS A 27 18.90 -2.71 8.74
C LYS A 27 18.18 -2.20 7.51
N LYS A 28 18.87 -2.07 6.39
CA LYS A 28 18.23 -1.79 5.10
C LYS A 28 17.39 -3.00 4.69
N LEU A 29 16.09 -2.80 4.53
CA LEU A 29 15.13 -3.84 4.15
C LEU A 29 14.85 -3.87 2.65
N GLY A 30 14.91 -2.71 2.00
CA GLY A 30 14.61 -2.56 0.59
C GLY A 30 15.30 -1.33 0.01
N ASP A 31 15.42 -1.35 -1.32
CA ASP A 31 16.04 -0.30 -2.12
C ASP A 31 15.25 -0.17 -3.42
N GLY A 32 14.25 0.70 -3.41
CA GLY A 32 13.44 1.01 -4.59
C GLY A 32 14.11 2.06 -5.49
N SER A 33 13.44 2.44 -6.58
CA SER A 33 13.97 3.43 -7.52
C SER A 33 14.13 4.84 -6.90
N PHE A 34 13.28 5.18 -5.95
CA PHE A 34 13.22 6.55 -5.39
C PHE A 34 13.56 6.59 -3.91
N ARG A 35 13.33 5.51 -3.18
CA ARG A 35 13.41 5.44 -1.71
C ARG A 35 14.09 4.16 -1.23
N ALA A 36 14.84 4.27 -0.15
CA ALA A 36 15.31 3.14 0.65
C ALA A 36 14.46 2.99 1.92
N VAL A 37 14.31 1.75 2.38
CA VAL A 37 13.56 1.40 3.59
C VAL A 37 14.51 0.82 4.63
N TYR A 38 14.52 1.41 5.80
CA TYR A 38 15.37 1.03 6.92
C TYR A 38 14.54 0.60 8.12
N GLN A 39 14.96 -0.44 8.80
CA GLN A 39 14.38 -0.90 10.06
C GLN A 39 15.36 -0.65 11.19
N PRO A 40 14.98 0.02 12.28
CA PRO A 40 15.84 0.16 13.46
C PRO A 40 16.09 -1.19 14.11
N VAL A 41 17.33 -1.47 14.51
CA VAL A 41 17.68 -2.70 15.24
C VAL A 41 17.00 -2.67 16.61
N GLY A 42 16.26 -3.74 16.92
CA GLY A 42 15.48 -3.85 18.15
C GLY A 42 14.06 -3.28 18.07
N ASP A 43 13.66 -2.73 16.91
CA ASP A 43 12.29 -2.31 16.63
C ASP A 43 11.74 -3.09 15.41
N PRO A 44 11.01 -4.19 15.62
CA PRO A 44 10.52 -5.03 14.53
C PRO A 44 9.31 -4.45 13.81
N ASP A 45 8.63 -3.45 14.41
CA ASP A 45 7.30 -3.03 13.99
C ASP A 45 7.31 -1.73 13.16
N HIS A 46 8.44 -1.00 13.13
CA HIS A 46 8.53 0.28 12.43
C HIS A 46 9.63 0.29 11.37
N VAL A 47 9.42 1.14 10.37
CA VAL A 47 10.41 1.41 9.31
C VAL A 47 10.51 2.90 9.02
N ILE A 48 11.65 3.28 8.48
CA ILE A 48 11.92 4.62 7.96
C ILE A 48 12.03 4.49 6.44
N LYS A 49 11.18 5.21 5.71
CA LYS A 49 11.32 5.39 4.26
C LYS A 49 12.08 6.69 4.03
N MET A 50 13.21 6.64 3.36
CA MET A 50 14.05 7.78 3.05
C MET A 50 14.27 7.89 1.56
N VAL A 51 14.14 9.09 1.00
CA VAL A 51 14.45 9.35 -0.42
C VAL A 51 15.94 9.18 -0.68
N HIS A 52 16.33 8.83 -1.91
CA HIS A 52 17.74 8.67 -2.27
C HIS A 52 18.46 10.01 -2.39
N GLU A 53 17.73 11.02 -2.81
CA GLU A 53 18.18 12.40 -2.90
C GLU A 53 16.97 13.31 -2.65
N PRO A 54 17.19 14.50 -2.06
CA PRO A 54 16.10 15.46 -1.80
C PRO A 54 15.73 16.15 -3.12
N ASP A 55 14.66 15.69 -3.76
CA ASP A 55 13.97 16.38 -4.84
C ASP A 55 12.47 16.44 -4.57
N ASP A 56 11.82 17.47 -5.11
CA ASP A 56 10.43 17.81 -4.81
C ASP A 56 9.50 16.61 -5.08
N TYR A 57 9.70 15.88 -6.16
CA TYR A 57 8.88 14.73 -6.52
C TYR A 57 8.99 13.58 -5.51
N LYS A 58 10.22 13.26 -5.09
CA LYS A 58 10.46 12.14 -4.16
C LYS A 58 10.01 12.49 -2.74
N MET A 59 10.20 13.75 -2.32
CA MET A 59 9.70 14.24 -1.04
C MET A 59 8.17 14.25 -1.01
N GLN A 60 7.51 14.64 -2.12
CA GLN A 60 6.06 14.55 -2.26
C GLN A 60 5.54 13.13 -2.03
N MET A 61 6.23 12.08 -2.51
CA MET A 61 5.83 10.69 -2.26
C MET A 61 5.78 10.33 -0.77
N ASN A 62 6.73 10.85 0.04
CA ASN A 62 6.70 10.65 1.49
C ASN A 62 5.59 11.47 2.16
N GLU A 63 5.32 12.68 1.68
CA GLU A 63 4.21 13.51 2.15
C GLU A 63 2.88 12.83 1.86
N ASP A 64 2.70 12.29 0.66
CA ASP A 64 1.51 11.53 0.26
C ASP A 64 1.31 10.28 1.12
N ASP A 65 2.38 9.50 1.36
CA ASP A 65 2.34 8.36 2.29
C ASP A 65 1.85 8.78 3.68
N PHE A 66 2.39 9.88 4.21
CA PHE A 66 2.05 10.37 5.54
C PHE A 66 0.60 10.87 5.63
N ASN A 67 0.16 11.64 4.65
CA ASN A 67 -1.19 12.19 4.59
C ASN A 67 -2.24 11.11 4.34
N THR A 68 -1.95 10.17 3.43
CA THR A 68 -2.82 9.04 3.11
C THR A 68 -2.98 8.09 4.29
N ALA A 69 -1.90 7.82 5.03
CA ALA A 69 -1.93 7.03 6.26
C ALA A 69 -2.86 7.62 7.34
N LYS A 70 -2.91 8.95 7.44
CA LYS A 70 -3.84 9.64 8.36
C LYS A 70 -5.29 9.58 7.89
N ARG A 71 -5.50 9.63 6.58
CA ARG A 71 -6.84 9.66 5.97
C ARG A 71 -7.48 8.28 5.89
N TYR A 72 -6.68 7.24 5.66
CA TYR A 72 -7.11 5.85 5.46
C TYR A 72 -6.34 4.88 6.37
N PRO A 73 -6.49 4.99 7.71
CA PRO A 73 -5.67 4.27 8.68
C PRO A 73 -5.90 2.75 8.70
N LEU A 74 -7.06 2.26 8.21
CA LEU A 74 -7.33 0.82 8.17
C LEU A 74 -6.51 0.11 7.08
N ILE A 75 -6.21 0.81 5.97
CA ILE A 75 -5.60 0.20 4.78
C ILE A 75 -4.18 0.69 4.49
N PHE A 76 -3.70 1.76 5.13
CA PHE A 76 -2.30 2.21 5.01
C PHE A 76 -1.53 1.97 6.32
N PRO A 77 -0.19 1.78 6.25
CA PRO A 77 0.65 1.74 7.45
C PRO A 77 0.52 3.07 8.21
N ARG A 78 0.33 2.99 9.53
CA ARG A 78 0.23 4.19 10.35
C ARG A 78 1.52 5.00 10.28
N ALA A 79 1.43 6.32 10.09
CA ALA A 79 2.55 7.23 10.06
C ALA A 79 2.73 7.95 11.41
N TYR A 80 3.98 8.12 11.86
CA TYR A 80 4.33 8.59 13.20
C TYR A 80 5.11 9.90 13.19
N ALA A 81 6.07 10.03 12.28
CA ALA A 81 6.97 11.18 12.20
C ALA A 81 7.49 11.36 10.77
N HIS A 82 7.96 12.53 10.47
CA HIS A 82 8.58 12.88 9.19
C HIS A 82 9.61 14.00 9.38
N ALA A 83 10.49 14.17 8.40
CA ALA A 83 11.29 15.38 8.26
C ALA A 83 10.42 16.58 7.87
N ASP A 84 10.82 17.79 8.19
CA ASP A 84 10.06 19.00 7.82
C ASP A 84 9.88 19.12 6.29
N ASP A 85 10.87 18.65 5.52
CA ASP A 85 10.88 18.59 4.06
C ASP A 85 10.39 17.23 3.48
N PHE A 86 9.93 16.31 4.32
CA PHE A 86 9.55 14.94 3.93
C PHE A 86 10.67 14.11 3.28
N SER A 87 11.93 14.44 3.46
CA SER A 87 13.05 13.59 3.01
C SER A 87 13.03 12.19 3.63
N TRP A 88 12.41 12.03 4.79
CA TRP A 88 12.11 10.74 5.41
C TRP A 88 10.75 10.74 6.13
N VAL A 89 10.17 9.53 6.27
CA VAL A 89 8.94 9.28 7.03
C VAL A 89 9.06 7.98 7.82
N VAL A 90 8.51 7.97 9.05
CA VAL A 90 8.41 6.79 9.91
C VAL A 90 7.01 6.23 9.83
N VAL A 91 6.90 4.95 9.48
CA VAL A 91 5.61 4.24 9.35
C VAL A 91 5.67 2.86 10.01
N ASP A 92 4.50 2.25 10.27
CA ASP A 92 4.42 0.84 10.62
C ASP A 92 5.07 0.00 9.51
N LYS A 93 5.79 -1.04 9.95
CA LYS A 93 6.30 -2.03 9.03
C LYS A 93 5.16 -2.90 8.51
N ALA A 94 5.03 -2.98 7.21
CA ALA A 94 4.18 -3.95 6.56
C ALA A 94 5.00 -5.01 5.83
N THR A 95 4.53 -6.25 5.86
CA THR A 95 5.16 -7.40 5.20
C THR A 95 4.39 -7.73 3.94
N PRO A 96 5.03 -7.84 2.76
CA PRO A 96 4.37 -8.22 1.52
C PRO A 96 3.64 -9.56 1.64
N ILE A 97 2.46 -9.68 1.03
CA ILE A 97 1.67 -10.92 0.99
C ILE A 97 2.23 -11.81 -0.11
N ASN A 98 3.02 -12.81 0.30
CA ASN A 98 3.68 -13.74 -0.61
C ASN A 98 3.17 -15.18 -0.45
N ARG A 99 2.36 -15.47 0.58
CA ARG A 99 1.89 -16.81 0.93
C ARG A 99 0.39 -16.81 1.13
N MET A 100 -0.24 -17.95 0.89
CA MET A 100 -1.68 -18.13 1.15
C MET A 100 -2.04 -17.94 2.61
N ASP A 101 -1.18 -18.36 3.55
CA ASP A 101 -1.38 -18.14 4.99
C ASP A 101 -1.45 -16.64 5.33
N ASP A 102 -0.69 -15.80 4.64
CA ASP A 102 -0.72 -14.34 4.83
C ASP A 102 -2.02 -13.76 4.27
N LEU A 103 -2.46 -14.24 3.10
CA LEU A 103 -3.76 -13.86 2.54
C LEU A 103 -4.91 -14.24 3.48
N GLU A 104 -4.91 -15.46 4.01
CA GLU A 104 -5.96 -15.92 4.93
C GLU A 104 -6.02 -15.06 6.20
N LYS A 105 -4.87 -14.69 6.77
CA LYS A 105 -4.83 -13.76 7.91
C LYS A 105 -5.44 -12.41 7.55
N VAL A 106 -5.08 -11.85 6.39
CA VAL A 106 -5.61 -10.59 5.90
C VAL A 106 -7.12 -10.66 5.71
N LEU A 107 -7.63 -11.72 5.11
CA LEU A 107 -9.07 -11.92 4.94
C LEU A 107 -9.78 -12.01 6.29
N ASP A 108 -9.21 -12.72 7.26
CA ASP A 108 -9.79 -12.85 8.60
C ASP A 108 -9.80 -11.54 9.38
N LYS A 109 -8.79 -10.71 9.24
CA LYS A 109 -8.61 -9.49 10.02
C LYS A 109 -9.27 -8.27 9.39
N SER A 110 -9.03 -8.05 8.09
CA SER A 110 -9.47 -6.83 7.41
C SER A 110 -10.74 -7.00 6.62
N PHE A 111 -11.03 -8.21 6.15
CA PHE A 111 -12.16 -8.49 5.26
C PHE A 111 -13.04 -9.65 5.76
N PRO A 112 -13.39 -9.72 7.06
CA PRO A 112 -14.14 -10.86 7.60
C PRO A 112 -15.54 -10.98 6.99
N ALA A 113 -16.17 -9.87 6.60
CA ALA A 113 -17.49 -9.89 5.96
C ALA A 113 -17.41 -10.35 4.51
N GLU A 114 -16.33 -10.06 3.83
CA GLU A 114 -16.08 -10.38 2.42
C GLU A 114 -15.44 -11.76 2.22
N LYS A 115 -14.83 -12.32 3.26
CA LYS A 115 -14.01 -13.56 3.17
C LYS A 115 -14.74 -14.70 2.48
N GLU A 116 -15.97 -14.99 2.91
CA GLU A 116 -16.71 -16.12 2.34
C GLU A 116 -17.05 -15.90 0.86
N ALA A 117 -17.45 -14.69 0.49
CA ALA A 117 -17.73 -14.33 -0.89
C ALA A 117 -16.48 -14.45 -1.78
N ILE A 118 -15.31 -14.00 -1.29
CA ILE A 118 -14.01 -14.09 -1.98
C ILE A 118 -13.63 -15.58 -2.17
N LEU A 119 -13.74 -16.39 -1.13
CA LEU A 119 -13.39 -17.81 -1.20
C LEU A 119 -14.34 -18.61 -2.08
N GLN A 120 -15.62 -18.29 -2.08
CA GLN A 120 -16.62 -18.92 -2.97
C GLN A 120 -16.33 -18.54 -4.42
N TRP A 121 -16.19 -17.25 -4.72
CA TRP A 121 -15.85 -16.75 -6.04
C TRP A 121 -14.57 -17.40 -6.59
N ARG A 122 -13.52 -17.52 -5.77
CA ARG A 122 -12.27 -18.17 -6.15
C ARG A 122 -12.47 -19.62 -6.60
N ARG A 123 -13.32 -20.37 -5.89
CA ARG A 123 -13.64 -21.78 -6.25
C ARG A 123 -14.38 -21.85 -7.59
N GLU A 124 -15.32 -20.94 -7.81
CA GLU A 124 -16.15 -20.91 -9.03
C GLU A 124 -15.39 -20.42 -10.26
N ALA A 125 -14.47 -19.48 -10.08
CA ALA A 125 -13.65 -18.91 -11.16
C ALA A 125 -12.44 -19.78 -11.56
N ASP A 126 -12.21 -20.93 -10.89
CA ASP A 126 -11.07 -21.84 -11.12
C ASP A 126 -9.70 -21.12 -11.09
N ILE A 127 -9.58 -20.13 -10.21
CA ILE A 127 -8.35 -19.36 -10.05
C ILE A 127 -7.30 -20.20 -9.34
N ASN A 128 -6.06 -20.17 -9.86
CA ASN A 128 -4.93 -20.88 -9.27
C ASN A 128 -4.87 -20.65 -7.74
N PRO A 129 -5.07 -21.67 -6.92
CA PRO A 129 -5.12 -21.54 -5.47
C PRO A 129 -3.79 -21.17 -4.83
N ALA A 130 -2.70 -21.21 -5.57
CA ALA A 130 -1.35 -20.97 -5.05
C ALA A 130 -0.87 -19.53 -5.18
N ASP A 131 -1.64 -18.63 -5.82
CA ASP A 131 -1.24 -17.23 -6.04
C ASP A 131 -2.11 -16.25 -5.23
N PRO A 132 -1.69 -15.89 -4.00
CA PRO A 132 -2.41 -14.95 -3.17
C PRO A 132 -2.45 -13.54 -3.78
N PHE A 133 -1.43 -13.17 -4.54
CA PHE A 133 -1.35 -11.86 -5.17
C PHE A 133 -2.39 -11.69 -6.28
N HIS A 134 -2.61 -12.73 -7.08
CA HIS A 134 -3.64 -12.70 -8.11
C HIS A 134 -5.04 -12.48 -7.52
N ILE A 135 -5.34 -13.13 -6.39
CA ILE A 135 -6.61 -12.96 -5.68
C ILE A 135 -6.78 -11.51 -5.22
N LEU A 136 -5.75 -10.94 -4.56
CA LEU A 136 -5.79 -9.55 -4.10
C LEU A 136 -5.88 -8.56 -5.27
N LYS A 137 -5.13 -8.79 -6.35
CA LYS A 137 -5.19 -7.96 -7.56
C LYS A 137 -6.60 -7.97 -8.19
N THR A 138 -7.28 -9.09 -8.17
CA THR A 138 -8.65 -9.18 -8.67
C THR A 138 -9.63 -8.45 -7.75
N ILE A 139 -9.46 -8.56 -6.42
CA ILE A 139 -10.25 -7.79 -5.45
C ILE A 139 -10.06 -6.30 -5.69
N LEU A 140 -8.83 -5.83 -5.84
CA LEU A 140 -8.52 -4.42 -6.13
C LEU A 140 -9.06 -4.00 -7.51
N GLY A 141 -8.94 -4.86 -8.52
CA GLY A 141 -9.50 -4.63 -9.85
C GLY A 141 -11.03 -4.52 -9.86
N SER A 142 -11.73 -5.17 -8.93
CA SER A 142 -13.19 -5.13 -8.84
C SER A 142 -13.74 -3.73 -8.57
N PHE A 143 -12.98 -2.85 -7.92
CA PHE A 143 -13.38 -1.47 -7.65
C PHE A 143 -13.46 -0.59 -8.90
N ARG A 144 -12.64 -0.88 -9.92
CA ARG A 144 -12.63 -0.13 -11.15
C ARG A 144 -13.87 -0.39 -12.00
N TYR A 145 -14.31 -1.66 -12.05
CA TYR A 145 -15.42 -2.06 -12.93
C TYR A 145 -16.81 -1.68 -12.41
N ASP A 146 -16.95 -1.38 -11.10
CA ASP A 146 -18.25 -0.96 -10.54
C ASP A 146 -18.65 0.47 -10.96
N ARG A 147 -17.74 1.28 -11.54
CA ARG A 147 -17.93 2.74 -11.65
C ARG A 147 -17.66 3.38 -13.00
N THR A 148 -17.10 2.72 -13.99
CA THR A 148 -16.78 3.36 -15.26
C THR A 148 -17.57 2.76 -16.43
N LYS A 149 -18.07 3.65 -17.32
CA LYS A 149 -18.64 3.26 -18.62
C LYS A 149 -17.63 2.49 -19.49
N ASP A 150 -16.33 2.67 -19.22
CA ASP A 150 -15.22 2.02 -19.93
C ASP A 150 -15.13 0.53 -19.65
N ALA A 151 -15.77 0.03 -18.57
CA ALA A 151 -15.91 -1.41 -18.32
C ALA A 151 -16.71 -2.14 -19.41
N ALA A 152 -17.56 -1.43 -20.14
CA ALA A 152 -18.35 -2.02 -21.20
C ALA A 152 -17.54 -2.35 -22.47
N ASP A 153 -16.35 -1.75 -22.62
CA ASP A 153 -15.49 -1.94 -23.81
C ASP A 153 -14.38 -2.99 -23.58
N ASP A 154 -14.14 -3.44 -22.31
CA ASP A 154 -13.19 -4.51 -22.03
C ASP A 154 -13.92 -5.87 -22.02
N GLU A 155 -14.05 -6.47 -23.20
CA GLU A 155 -14.65 -7.80 -23.40
C GLU A 155 -13.80 -8.95 -22.84
N SER A 156 -12.77 -8.66 -22.02
CA SER A 156 -11.92 -9.69 -21.45
C SER A 156 -12.66 -10.50 -20.37
N LYS A 157 -12.45 -11.81 -20.34
CA LYS A 157 -12.96 -12.70 -19.28
C LYS A 157 -12.52 -12.21 -17.88
N SER A 158 -11.37 -11.55 -17.78
CA SER A 158 -10.85 -10.99 -16.52
C SER A 158 -11.69 -9.81 -16.03
N ALA A 159 -12.21 -9.00 -16.93
CA ALA A 159 -13.09 -7.87 -16.60
C ALA A 159 -14.43 -8.35 -16.06
N GLU A 160 -15.04 -9.33 -16.74
CA GLU A 160 -16.32 -9.95 -16.32
C GLU A 160 -16.19 -10.56 -14.90
N ILE A 161 -15.13 -11.32 -14.65
CA ILE A 161 -14.82 -11.93 -13.36
C ILE A 161 -14.64 -10.87 -12.26
N ALA A 162 -13.92 -9.77 -12.55
CA ALA A 162 -13.71 -8.68 -11.58
C ALA A 162 -15.01 -7.92 -11.29
N GLN A 163 -15.86 -7.73 -12.30
CA GLN A 163 -17.17 -7.10 -12.14
C GLN A 163 -18.11 -7.94 -11.27
N GLU A 164 -18.20 -9.26 -11.50
CA GLU A 164 -18.99 -10.17 -10.68
C GLU A 164 -18.55 -10.13 -9.22
N LEU A 165 -17.23 -10.17 -8.97
CA LEU A 165 -16.69 -10.06 -7.62
C LEU A 165 -17.04 -8.70 -6.98
N GLY A 166 -16.93 -7.59 -7.70
CA GLY A 166 -17.30 -6.26 -7.22
C GLY A 166 -18.76 -6.18 -6.76
N VAL A 167 -19.67 -6.76 -7.54
CA VAL A 167 -21.09 -6.83 -7.17
C VAL A 167 -21.32 -7.68 -5.91
N LEU A 168 -20.61 -8.78 -5.75
CA LEU A 168 -20.69 -9.60 -4.53
C LEU A 168 -20.17 -8.84 -3.30
N LEU A 169 -18.99 -8.24 -3.42
CA LEU A 169 -18.33 -7.56 -2.31
C LEU A 169 -19.07 -6.30 -1.86
N SER A 170 -19.67 -5.56 -2.78
CA SER A 170 -20.46 -4.36 -2.46
C SER A 170 -21.67 -4.66 -1.54
N ARG A 171 -22.17 -5.90 -1.55
CA ARG A 171 -23.31 -6.33 -0.71
C ARG A 171 -22.93 -6.62 0.74
N VAL A 172 -21.67 -6.93 0.99
CA VAL A 172 -21.18 -7.38 2.31
C VAL A 172 -20.13 -6.43 2.90
N ALA A 173 -19.89 -5.30 2.26
CA ALA A 173 -18.80 -4.37 2.50
C ALA A 173 -18.56 -4.00 3.98
N GLY A 174 -17.48 -4.51 4.56
CA GLY A 174 -16.97 -4.16 5.88
C GLY A 174 -16.15 -2.84 5.88
N PRO A 175 -15.71 -2.36 7.06
CA PRO A 175 -15.02 -1.07 7.18
C PRO A 175 -13.76 -0.93 6.34
N ALA A 176 -12.87 -1.94 6.34
CA ALA A 176 -11.63 -1.90 5.56
C ALA A 176 -11.91 -1.92 4.05
N TYR A 177 -12.90 -2.70 3.61
CA TYR A 177 -13.31 -2.69 2.21
C TYR A 177 -13.88 -1.34 1.78
N GLN A 178 -14.72 -0.72 2.62
CA GLN A 178 -15.28 0.60 2.33
C GLN A 178 -14.19 1.68 2.25
N GLU A 179 -13.21 1.63 3.15
CA GLU A 179 -12.08 2.55 3.16
C GLU A 179 -11.20 2.34 1.92
N LEU A 180 -10.89 1.08 1.57
CA LEU A 180 -10.18 0.72 0.36
C LEU A 180 -10.90 1.21 -0.90
N SER A 181 -12.22 0.99 -1.00
CA SER A 181 -13.03 1.47 -2.12
C SER A 181 -12.96 3.00 -2.28
N LYS A 182 -12.98 3.74 -1.16
CA LYS A 182 -12.86 5.21 -1.20
C LYS A 182 -11.47 5.64 -1.68
N ALA A 183 -10.41 5.02 -1.15
CA ALA A 183 -9.05 5.34 -1.54
C ALA A 183 -8.80 5.04 -3.03
N MET A 184 -9.22 3.86 -3.50
CA MET A 184 -9.10 3.46 -4.90
C MET A 184 -9.81 4.44 -5.85
N HIS A 185 -10.97 4.95 -5.43
CA HIS A 185 -11.72 5.92 -6.22
C HIS A 185 -11.07 7.31 -6.22
N GLU A 186 -10.65 7.78 -5.06
CA GLU A 186 -10.09 9.13 -4.90
C GLU A 186 -8.77 9.30 -5.66
N PHE A 187 -7.92 8.28 -5.60
CA PHE A 187 -6.59 8.32 -6.20
C PHE A 187 -6.53 7.70 -7.61
N ASN A 188 -7.66 7.29 -8.18
CA ASN A 188 -7.74 6.69 -9.53
C ASN A 188 -6.68 5.59 -9.77
N ILE A 189 -6.49 4.70 -8.79
CA ILE A 189 -5.42 3.70 -8.79
C ILE A 189 -5.58 2.74 -9.97
N ASP A 190 -4.57 2.64 -10.81
CA ASP A 190 -4.52 1.62 -11.86
C ASP A 190 -4.11 0.26 -11.25
N LYS A 191 -4.95 -0.77 -11.46
CA LYS A 191 -4.67 -2.14 -11.05
C LYS A 191 -3.34 -2.71 -11.60
N TYR A 192 -2.84 -2.18 -12.70
CA TYR A 192 -1.61 -2.61 -13.33
C TYR A 192 -0.35 -2.09 -12.62
N GLU A 193 -0.48 -1.00 -11.86
CA GLU A 193 0.61 -0.43 -11.08
C GLU A 193 0.78 -1.10 -9.71
N ILE A 194 -0.22 -1.90 -9.29
CA ILE A 194 -0.15 -2.64 -8.03
C ILE A 194 0.75 -3.87 -8.18
N GLY A 195 2.02 -3.70 -7.81
CA GLY A 195 2.98 -4.81 -7.71
C GLY A 195 2.82 -5.62 -6.43
N SER A 196 3.31 -6.87 -6.42
CA SER A 196 3.26 -7.75 -5.24
C SER A 196 3.99 -7.17 -4.02
N GLY A 197 4.98 -6.29 -4.24
CA GLY A 197 5.70 -5.59 -3.17
C GLY A 197 4.92 -4.45 -2.53
N ASN A 198 3.84 -3.98 -3.16
CA ASN A 198 3.07 -2.81 -2.72
C ASN A 198 1.85 -3.14 -1.86
N ILE A 199 1.57 -4.45 -1.65
CA ILE A 199 0.47 -4.92 -0.82
C ILE A 199 1.01 -5.86 0.25
N GLY A 200 0.58 -5.64 1.49
CA GLY A 200 1.07 -6.41 2.61
C GLY A 200 0.10 -6.47 3.78
N HIS A 201 0.63 -6.84 4.91
CA HIS A 201 -0.05 -6.83 6.19
C HIS A 201 0.88 -6.31 7.30
N ASP A 202 0.29 -5.72 8.34
CA ASP A 202 1.01 -5.37 9.57
C ASP A 202 1.28 -6.61 10.46
N SER A 203 1.90 -6.40 11.63
CA SER A 203 2.20 -7.48 12.58
C SER A 203 0.95 -8.20 13.12
N GLU A 204 -0.21 -7.55 13.09
CA GLU A 204 -1.49 -8.12 13.53
C GLU A 204 -2.23 -8.88 12.41
N GLY A 205 -1.75 -8.78 11.17
CA GLY A 205 -2.36 -9.38 9.99
C GLY A 205 -3.38 -8.48 9.27
N ASN A 206 -3.49 -7.19 9.63
CA ASN A 206 -4.35 -6.27 8.92
C ASN A 206 -3.76 -5.91 7.55
N PHE A 207 -4.63 -5.83 6.55
CA PHE A 207 -4.27 -5.42 5.19
C PHE A 207 -3.61 -4.04 5.18
N LYS A 208 -2.54 -3.89 4.39
CA LYS A 208 -1.86 -2.62 4.17
C LYS A 208 -1.42 -2.44 2.73
N ILE A 209 -1.63 -1.23 2.20
CA ILE A 209 -0.98 -0.75 0.98
C ILE A 209 0.37 -0.19 1.40
N ILE A 210 1.47 -0.83 0.97
CA ILE A 210 2.83 -0.55 1.47
C ILE A 210 3.42 0.70 0.83
N ASP A 211 3.13 0.90 -0.45
CA ASP A 211 3.68 2.01 -1.24
C ASP A 211 2.57 2.77 -1.94
N SER A 212 2.41 4.05 -1.58
CA SER A 212 1.43 4.95 -2.16
C SER A 212 1.88 5.55 -3.48
N SER A 213 3.12 5.32 -3.91
CA SER A 213 3.58 5.70 -5.25
C SER A 213 2.81 5.00 -6.39
N ILE A 214 1.92 4.07 -6.03
CA ILE A 214 0.88 3.58 -6.93
C ILE A 214 -0.18 4.65 -7.26
N PHE A 215 -0.19 5.76 -6.53
CA PHE A 215 -1.04 6.90 -6.80
C PHE A 215 -0.21 7.94 -7.56
N PRO A 216 -0.31 8.04 -8.89
CA PRO A 216 0.31 9.15 -9.57
C PRO A 216 -0.25 10.42 -8.95
N PRO A 217 0.60 11.40 -8.57
CA PRO A 217 0.10 12.71 -8.23
C PRO A 217 -0.76 13.18 -9.40
N ASP A 218 -1.89 13.81 -9.08
CA ASP A 218 -2.72 14.49 -10.07
C ASP A 218 -1.87 15.65 -10.63
N TYR A 219 -0.95 15.32 -11.54
CA TYR A 219 -0.31 16.33 -12.37
C TYR A 219 -1.45 16.86 -13.22
N GLY A 220 -2.05 17.96 -12.75
CA GLY A 220 -3.00 18.70 -13.53
C GLY A 220 -2.46 18.76 -14.96
N GLU A 221 -3.24 18.31 -15.89
CA GLU A 221 -2.97 18.48 -17.31
C GLU A 221 -2.70 19.95 -17.57
N ASP A 222 -1.45 20.39 -17.33
CA ASP A 222 -0.92 21.56 -17.99
C ASP A 222 -0.67 21.13 -19.43
N ASP A 223 -1.80 21.04 -20.18
CA ASP A 223 -1.84 21.04 -21.62
C ASP A 223 -1.24 22.36 -22.11
N ASP A 224 0.09 22.38 -22.26
CA ASP A 224 0.79 23.36 -23.06
C ASP A 224 2.12 22.78 -23.56
N TYR A 225 2.02 21.93 -24.62
CA TYR A 225 3.09 21.77 -25.62
C TYR A 225 2.47 21.58 -27.04
#